data_726de33d737d84715c3a92f06ade4449
#
_entry.id   726de33d737d84715c3a92f06ade4449
#
_cell.length_a   1.000
_cell.length_b   1.000
_cell.length_c   1.000
_cell.angle_alpha   90.00
_cell.angle_beta   90.00
_cell.angle_gamma   90.00
#
_symmetry.space_group_name_H-M   'P 1'
#
loop_
_entity.id
_entity.type
_entity.pdbx_description
1 polymer ?
#
loop_
_entity_poly.entity_id
_entity_poly.type
_entity_poly.pdbx_seq_one_letter_code
_entity_poly.pdbx_strand_id
1 'polypeptide(L)'
;EGGAVVSGEAHDANVAPAIMGGFTIATPDGVRKVDAEIPLVACLPEIVVSTRDARRVVPDDTSVSNLVETVGNAATLTTGMHRDDPELVGAGMHDSVVTPARAKLIDGYDHVRESAFEAGATGVTISGAGPTVIAACPERAQRAVGNAMLDAFENHGTQARVYQTKIGRGARIL
;
A
#
# COMPACT_ATOMS: atom_id res chain seq x y z
N GLU A 1 -13.48 17.17 4.60
CA GLU A 1 -12.68 18.04 3.69
C GLU A 1 -11.21 17.59 3.60
N GLY A 2 -10.91 16.36 4.06
CA GLY A 2 -9.56 15.82 4.05
C GLY A 2 -9.00 15.68 2.65
N GLY A 3 -7.80 16.21 2.44
CA GLY A 3 -7.05 16.06 1.19
C GLY A 3 -7.40 17.04 0.06
N ALA A 4 -8.50 17.79 0.14
CA ALA A 4 -8.91 18.72 -0.92
C ALA A 4 -7.88 19.81 -1.23
N VAL A 5 -7.15 20.27 -0.21
CA VAL A 5 -6.12 21.32 -0.37
C VAL A 5 -4.90 20.79 -1.15
N VAL A 6 -4.56 19.51 -0.98
CA VAL A 6 -3.36 18.91 -1.58
C VAL A 6 -3.68 18.23 -2.91
N SER A 7 -4.84 17.60 -3.03
CA SER A 7 -5.22 16.76 -4.17
C SER A 7 -6.29 17.35 -5.08
N GLY A 8 -6.90 18.47 -4.69
CA GLY A 8 -8.00 19.13 -5.44
C GLY A 8 -9.38 18.51 -5.24
N GLU A 9 -9.47 17.35 -4.58
CA GLU A 9 -10.72 16.68 -4.24
C GLU A 9 -10.70 16.13 -2.82
N ALA A 10 -11.82 16.22 -2.13
CA ALA A 10 -11.99 15.61 -0.82
C ALA A 10 -12.12 14.09 -0.99
N HIS A 11 -11.36 13.32 -0.20
CA HIS A 11 -11.46 11.87 -0.16
C HIS A 11 -11.17 11.34 1.24
N ASP A 12 -11.91 10.32 1.64
CA ASP A 12 -11.85 9.77 2.99
C ASP A 12 -10.79 8.68 3.17
N ALA A 13 -10.17 8.22 2.08
CA ALA A 13 -9.26 7.08 2.08
C ALA A 13 -8.01 7.25 2.98
N ASN A 14 -7.60 8.47 3.30
CA ASN A 14 -6.50 8.73 4.23
C ASN A 14 -7.00 9.22 5.60
N VAL A 15 -8.07 10.02 5.62
CA VAL A 15 -8.59 10.62 6.84
C VAL A 15 -9.30 9.58 7.71
N ALA A 16 -10.12 8.74 7.09
CA ALA A 16 -10.87 7.71 7.79
C ALA A 16 -9.97 6.73 8.57
N PRO A 17 -8.92 6.11 7.97
CA PRO A 17 -8.05 5.22 8.72
C PRO A 17 -7.24 5.93 9.80
N ALA A 18 -6.85 7.20 9.60
CA ALA A 18 -6.14 7.96 10.62
C ALA A 18 -7.00 8.21 11.87
N ILE A 19 -8.30 8.44 11.70
CA ILE A 19 -9.24 8.69 12.80
C ILE A 19 -9.74 7.38 13.41
N MET A 20 -10.18 6.44 12.57
CA MET A 20 -10.84 5.21 13.01
C MET A 20 -9.87 4.10 13.38
N GLY A 21 -8.67 4.08 12.78
CA GLY A 21 -7.75 2.95 12.84
C GLY A 21 -8.29 1.72 12.12
N GLY A 22 -7.56 0.61 12.20
CA GLY A 22 -7.92 -0.61 11.50
C GLY A 22 -7.74 -0.49 9.99
N PHE A 23 -8.31 -1.42 9.26
CA PHE A 23 -8.46 -1.35 7.81
C PHE A 23 -9.80 -0.69 7.48
N THR A 24 -9.80 0.35 6.66
CA THR A 24 -11.03 1.09 6.32
C THR A 24 -11.35 0.98 4.83
N ILE A 25 -12.62 0.81 4.53
CA ILE A 25 -13.18 0.79 3.18
C ILE A 25 -14.03 2.05 3.02
N ALA A 26 -13.53 3.02 2.26
CA ALA A 26 -14.25 4.25 1.95
C ALA A 26 -15.05 4.08 0.64
N THR A 27 -16.34 4.32 0.70
CA THR A 27 -17.27 4.27 -0.43
C THR A 27 -18.12 5.54 -0.46
N PRO A 28 -18.82 5.86 -1.55
CA PRO A 28 -19.75 6.99 -1.59
C PRO A 28 -20.80 6.97 -0.46
N ASP A 29 -21.18 5.78 0.00
CA ASP A 29 -22.19 5.60 1.06
C ASP A 29 -21.59 5.65 2.48
N GLY A 30 -20.29 5.92 2.62
CA GLY A 30 -19.60 6.05 3.91
C GLY A 30 -18.41 5.10 4.08
N VAL A 31 -17.91 5.07 5.31
CA VAL A 31 -16.72 4.31 5.67
C VAL A 31 -17.10 3.08 6.52
N ARG A 32 -16.49 1.97 6.20
CA ARG A 32 -16.55 0.72 6.98
C ARG A 32 -15.19 0.39 7.52
N LYS A 33 -15.15 -0.09 8.77
CA LYS A 33 -13.90 -0.48 9.44
C LYS A 33 -13.87 -1.99 9.66
N VAL A 34 -12.71 -2.55 9.46
CA VAL A 34 -12.35 -3.92 9.89
C VAL A 34 -11.20 -3.77 10.87
N ASP A 35 -11.33 -4.33 12.06
CA ASP A 35 -10.21 -4.44 12.99
C ASP A 35 -9.28 -5.55 12.50
N ALA A 36 -8.00 -5.22 12.36
CA ALA A 36 -6.97 -6.12 11.84
C ALA A 36 -5.63 -5.84 12.52
N GLU A 37 -4.79 -6.85 12.64
CA GLU A 37 -3.45 -6.76 13.23
C GLU A 37 -2.37 -7.30 12.26
N ILE A 38 -2.45 -6.91 11.00
CA ILE A 38 -1.51 -7.35 9.96
C ILE A 38 -0.16 -6.65 10.13
N PRO A 39 0.96 -7.40 10.22
CA PRO A 39 2.31 -6.85 10.18
C PRO A 39 2.63 -6.31 8.79
N LEU A 40 3.23 -5.12 8.78
CA LEU A 40 3.54 -4.38 7.56
C LEU A 40 4.98 -3.84 7.62
N VAL A 41 5.58 -3.71 6.46
CA VAL A 41 6.83 -2.97 6.28
C VAL A 41 6.56 -1.82 5.31
N ALA A 42 6.90 -0.61 5.69
CA ALA A 42 6.87 0.55 4.81
C ALA A 42 8.30 1.03 4.53
N CYS A 43 8.67 1.10 3.26
CA CYS A 43 9.95 1.61 2.81
C CYS A 43 9.73 2.93 2.06
N LEU A 44 10.26 4.01 2.59
CA LEU A 44 10.12 5.37 2.07
C LEU A 44 11.44 5.79 1.40
N PRO A 45 11.53 5.76 0.06
CA PRO A 45 12.70 6.27 -0.66
C PRO A 45 12.73 7.80 -0.66
N GLU A 46 13.92 8.37 -0.77
CA GLU A 46 14.12 9.82 -0.91
C GLU A 46 13.84 10.28 -2.36
N ILE A 47 12.65 9.97 -2.84
CA ILE A 47 12.11 10.35 -4.15
C ILE A 47 10.90 11.25 -3.92
N VAL A 48 10.74 12.27 -4.76
CA VAL A 48 9.55 13.14 -4.72
C VAL A 48 8.60 12.74 -5.83
N VAL A 49 7.44 12.24 -5.44
CA VAL A 49 6.32 11.96 -6.36
C VAL A 49 5.15 12.86 -6.01
N SER A 50 4.73 13.73 -6.94
CA SER A 50 3.56 14.56 -6.70
C SER A 50 2.27 13.74 -6.84
N THR A 51 1.29 14.00 -5.99
CA THR A 51 -0.04 13.36 -6.08
C THR A 51 -0.70 13.64 -7.44
N ARG A 52 -0.44 14.81 -8.04
CA ARG A 52 -0.94 15.17 -9.37
C ARG A 52 -0.35 14.25 -10.45
N ASP A 53 0.96 14.03 -10.43
CA ASP A 53 1.62 13.18 -11.42
C ASP A 53 1.22 11.71 -11.23
N ALA A 54 1.12 11.25 -9.97
CA ALA A 54 0.63 9.92 -9.64
C ALA A 54 -0.82 9.65 -10.08
N ARG A 55 -1.65 10.69 -10.22
CA ARG A 55 -2.99 10.58 -10.80
C ARG A 55 -2.96 10.57 -12.32
N ARG A 56 -2.12 11.42 -12.92
CA ARG A 56 -2.03 11.57 -14.38
C ARG A 56 -1.57 10.31 -15.09
N VAL A 57 -0.77 9.46 -14.44
CA VAL A 57 -0.27 8.22 -15.05
C VAL A 57 -1.27 7.07 -14.99
N VAL A 58 -2.31 7.19 -14.15
CA VAL A 58 -3.36 6.15 -14.07
C VAL A 58 -4.21 6.23 -15.34
N PRO A 59 -4.47 5.12 -16.03
CA PRO A 59 -5.31 5.12 -17.23
C PRO A 59 -6.75 5.48 -16.89
N ASP A 60 -7.41 6.21 -17.78
CA ASP A 60 -8.83 6.58 -17.65
C ASP A 60 -9.75 5.39 -17.88
N ASP A 61 -9.30 4.40 -18.67
CA ASP A 61 -10.06 3.19 -19.04
C ASP A 61 -9.32 1.93 -18.57
N THR A 62 -10.09 0.88 -18.29
CA THR A 62 -9.54 -0.44 -18.01
C THR A 62 -10.37 -1.55 -18.66
N SER A 63 -9.77 -2.72 -18.86
CA SER A 63 -10.48 -3.87 -19.39
C SER A 63 -11.45 -4.46 -18.36
N VAL A 64 -12.51 -5.13 -18.84
CA VAL A 64 -13.41 -5.90 -17.98
C VAL A 64 -12.66 -6.98 -17.19
N SER A 65 -11.63 -7.57 -17.79
CA SER A 65 -10.76 -8.54 -17.10
C SER A 65 -10.06 -7.93 -15.90
N ASN A 66 -9.46 -6.76 -16.06
CA ASN A 66 -8.81 -6.03 -14.96
C ASN A 66 -9.81 -5.61 -13.87
N LEU A 67 -11.02 -5.22 -14.27
CA LEU A 67 -12.09 -4.90 -13.32
C LEU A 67 -12.47 -6.12 -12.47
N VAL A 68 -12.67 -7.28 -13.10
CA VAL A 68 -12.98 -8.54 -12.39
C VAL A 68 -11.85 -8.93 -11.44
N GLU A 69 -10.60 -8.81 -11.87
CA GLU A 69 -9.42 -9.06 -11.05
C GLU A 69 -9.37 -8.10 -9.86
N THR A 70 -9.52 -6.81 -10.08
CA THR A 70 -9.51 -5.79 -9.02
C THR A 70 -10.59 -6.04 -7.97
N VAL A 71 -11.81 -6.39 -8.40
CA VAL A 71 -12.90 -6.72 -7.47
C VAL A 71 -12.59 -7.98 -6.67
N GLY A 72 -12.06 -9.02 -7.31
CA GLY A 72 -11.64 -10.26 -6.67
C GLY A 72 -10.52 -10.01 -5.63
N ASN A 73 -9.51 -9.23 -6.02
CA ASN A 73 -8.39 -8.88 -5.15
C ASN A 73 -8.84 -8.03 -3.95
N ALA A 74 -9.73 -7.05 -4.15
CA ALA A 74 -10.31 -6.26 -3.06
C ALA A 74 -11.11 -7.12 -2.07
N ALA A 75 -11.87 -8.08 -2.56
CA ALA A 75 -12.60 -9.03 -1.71
C ALA A 75 -11.65 -9.95 -0.94
N THR A 76 -10.57 -10.44 -1.59
CA THR A 76 -9.54 -11.28 -0.98
C THR A 76 -8.79 -10.49 0.10
N LEU A 77 -8.37 -9.26 -0.18
CA LEU A 77 -7.73 -8.35 0.77
C LEU A 77 -8.61 -8.14 2.01
N THR A 78 -9.89 -7.81 1.79
CA THR A 78 -10.85 -7.59 2.88
C THR A 78 -11.04 -8.85 3.73
N THR A 79 -11.10 -10.01 3.09
CA THR A 79 -11.19 -11.31 3.78
C THR A 79 -9.93 -11.58 4.61
N GLY A 80 -8.75 -11.31 4.06
CA GLY A 80 -7.47 -11.43 4.74
C GLY A 80 -7.37 -10.52 5.97
N MET A 81 -7.80 -9.26 5.83
CA MET A 81 -7.85 -8.32 6.94
C MET A 81 -8.79 -8.78 8.06
N HIS A 82 -9.96 -9.33 7.71
CA HIS A 82 -10.92 -9.83 8.71
C HIS A 82 -10.44 -11.09 9.44
N ARG A 83 -9.53 -11.85 8.83
CA ARG A 83 -8.97 -13.09 9.39
C ARG A 83 -7.61 -12.92 10.03
N ASP A 84 -7.04 -11.73 10.02
CA ASP A 84 -5.64 -11.48 10.37
C ASP A 84 -4.68 -12.44 9.63
N ASP A 85 -4.96 -12.69 8.35
CA ASP A 85 -4.22 -13.62 7.50
C ASP A 85 -3.30 -12.86 6.52
N PRO A 86 -1.98 -12.77 6.79
CA PRO A 86 -1.05 -12.04 5.92
C PRO A 86 -0.93 -12.62 4.51
N GLU A 87 -1.16 -13.92 4.32
CA GLU A 87 -1.08 -14.56 3.00
C GLU A 87 -2.26 -14.10 2.12
N LEU A 88 -3.47 -14.11 2.67
CA LEU A 88 -4.65 -13.58 1.96
C LEU A 88 -4.54 -12.07 1.71
N VAL A 89 -4.03 -11.32 2.70
CA VAL A 89 -3.78 -9.89 2.52
C VAL A 89 -2.81 -9.66 1.37
N GLY A 90 -1.70 -10.38 1.37
CA GLY A 90 -0.70 -10.29 0.31
C GLY A 90 -1.27 -10.62 -1.07
N ALA A 91 -2.02 -11.70 -1.19
CA ALA A 91 -2.68 -12.09 -2.44
C ALA A 91 -3.64 -10.98 -2.94
N GLY A 92 -4.38 -10.36 -2.02
CA GLY A 92 -5.32 -9.28 -2.35
C GLY A 92 -4.68 -7.91 -2.60
N MET A 93 -3.38 -7.74 -2.32
CA MET A 93 -2.64 -6.50 -2.62
C MET A 93 -2.23 -6.38 -4.09
N HIS A 94 -2.43 -7.42 -4.90
CA HIS A 94 -2.13 -7.36 -6.32
C HIS A 94 -3.03 -6.36 -7.04
N ASP A 95 -2.43 -5.52 -7.89
CA ASP A 95 -3.11 -4.51 -8.70
C ASP A 95 -2.45 -4.46 -10.08
N SER A 96 -3.24 -4.74 -11.11
CA SER A 96 -2.80 -4.78 -12.51
C SER A 96 -3.01 -3.46 -13.27
N VAL A 97 -3.56 -2.44 -12.62
CA VAL A 97 -3.92 -1.16 -13.26
C VAL A 97 -3.15 0.02 -12.70
N VAL A 98 -3.32 0.32 -11.42
CA VAL A 98 -2.79 1.54 -10.79
C VAL A 98 -1.33 1.38 -10.41
N THR A 99 -0.98 0.27 -9.76
CA THR A 99 0.39 0.02 -9.31
C THR A 99 1.40 -0.02 -10.46
N PRO A 100 1.17 -0.72 -11.58
CA PRO A 100 2.11 -0.70 -12.70
C PRO A 100 2.26 0.69 -13.35
N ALA A 101 1.21 1.51 -13.33
CA ALA A 101 1.27 2.87 -13.85
C ALA A 101 2.14 3.77 -12.96
N ARG A 102 1.95 3.70 -11.63
CA ARG A 102 2.69 4.51 -10.64
C ARG A 102 4.10 4.05 -10.39
N ALA A 103 4.39 2.75 -10.54
CA ALA A 103 5.72 2.17 -10.40
C ALA A 103 6.76 2.87 -11.29
N LYS A 104 6.35 3.34 -12.45
CA LYS A 104 7.20 4.11 -13.39
C LYS A 104 7.69 5.44 -12.83
N LEU A 105 7.10 5.94 -11.76
CA LEU A 105 7.49 7.17 -11.06
C LEU A 105 8.46 6.90 -9.89
N ILE A 106 8.72 5.63 -9.58
CA ILE A 106 9.54 5.20 -8.44
C ILE A 106 10.69 4.37 -9.00
N ASP A 107 11.83 5.02 -9.18
CA ASP A 107 13.02 4.34 -9.69
C ASP A 107 13.45 3.22 -8.72
N GLY A 108 13.73 2.02 -9.26
CA GLY A 108 14.04 0.84 -8.46
C GLY A 108 12.83 0.04 -7.93
N TYR A 109 11.58 0.46 -8.17
CA TYR A 109 10.39 -0.21 -7.63
C TYR A 109 10.36 -1.73 -7.87
N ASP A 110 10.60 -2.15 -9.11
CA ASP A 110 10.53 -3.59 -9.47
C ASP A 110 11.56 -4.41 -8.71
N HIS A 111 12.77 -3.87 -8.54
CA HIS A 111 13.85 -4.49 -7.75
C HIS A 111 13.47 -4.62 -6.27
N VAL A 112 12.92 -3.56 -5.70
CA VAL A 112 12.45 -3.54 -4.31
C VAL A 112 11.32 -4.55 -4.10
N ARG A 113 10.39 -4.61 -5.04
CA ARG A 113 9.28 -5.56 -5.01
C ARG A 113 9.78 -7.01 -5.04
N GLU A 114 10.68 -7.34 -5.96
CA GLU A 114 11.27 -8.67 -6.11
C GLU A 114 12.04 -9.08 -4.83
N SER A 115 12.94 -8.22 -4.35
CA SER A 115 13.71 -8.46 -3.12
C SER A 115 12.82 -8.63 -1.89
N ALA A 116 11.71 -7.89 -1.81
CA ALA A 116 10.76 -8.06 -0.71
C ALA A 116 10.08 -9.43 -0.73
N PHE A 117 9.66 -9.93 -1.90
CA PHE A 117 9.08 -11.26 -2.04
C PHE A 117 10.09 -12.36 -1.71
N GLU A 118 11.34 -12.26 -2.18
CA GLU A 118 12.42 -13.20 -1.86
C GLU A 118 12.70 -13.25 -0.35
N ALA A 119 12.54 -12.12 0.35
CA ALA A 119 12.70 -12.03 1.80
C ALA A 119 11.49 -12.48 2.61
N GLY A 120 10.40 -12.88 1.95
CA GLY A 120 9.20 -13.43 2.60
C GLY A 120 8.03 -12.47 2.74
N ALA A 121 7.96 -11.40 1.95
CA ALA A 121 6.74 -10.63 1.80
C ALA A 121 5.65 -11.47 1.11
N THR A 122 4.41 -11.34 1.56
CA THR A 122 3.24 -12.00 0.98
C THR A 122 2.56 -11.13 -0.07
N GLY A 123 2.73 -9.81 0.02
CA GLY A 123 2.27 -8.83 -0.96
C GLY A 123 3.07 -7.54 -0.87
N VAL A 124 3.23 -6.88 -2.02
CA VAL A 124 3.97 -5.62 -2.13
C VAL A 124 3.23 -4.68 -3.07
N THR A 125 3.02 -3.44 -2.65
CA THR A 125 2.36 -2.42 -3.47
C THR A 125 2.85 -1.01 -3.11
N ILE A 126 2.34 -0.01 -3.81
CA ILE A 126 2.63 1.39 -3.54
C ILE A 126 1.62 1.93 -2.52
N SER A 127 2.08 2.61 -1.50
CA SER A 127 1.22 3.28 -0.52
C SER A 127 0.67 4.59 -1.07
N GLY A 128 -0.62 4.63 -1.34
CA GLY A 128 -1.30 5.81 -1.87
C GLY A 128 -0.72 6.26 -3.22
N ALA A 129 -0.33 7.53 -3.31
CA ALA A 129 0.31 8.07 -4.52
C ALA A 129 1.77 7.64 -4.69
N GLY A 130 2.38 7.05 -3.69
CA GLY A 130 3.81 6.82 -3.56
C GLY A 130 4.54 8.02 -2.93
N PRO A 131 5.88 8.01 -2.87
CA PRO A 131 6.78 6.95 -3.33
C PRO A 131 6.93 5.77 -2.35
N THR A 132 6.29 5.79 -1.19
CA THR A 132 6.41 4.71 -0.21
C THR A 132 5.94 3.39 -0.79
N VAL A 133 6.77 2.37 -0.70
CA VAL A 133 6.42 0.97 -1.01
C VAL A 133 6.04 0.27 0.29
N ILE A 134 4.92 -0.44 0.30
CA ILE A 134 4.43 -1.17 1.45
C ILE A 134 4.38 -2.66 1.17
N ALA A 135 4.82 -3.46 2.12
CA ALA A 135 4.78 -4.91 2.07
C ALA A 135 3.97 -5.48 3.23
N ALA A 136 3.12 -6.45 2.96
CA ALA A 136 2.54 -7.33 3.97
C ALA A 136 3.43 -8.56 4.13
N CYS A 137 3.59 -9.05 5.36
CA CYS A 137 4.39 -10.24 5.63
C CYS A 137 4.03 -10.82 7.02
N PRO A 138 4.36 -12.08 7.31
CA PRO A 138 4.34 -12.60 8.67
C PRO A 138 5.28 -11.79 9.57
N GLU A 139 4.95 -11.63 10.85
CA GLU A 139 5.74 -10.83 11.81
C GLU A 139 7.22 -11.26 11.85
N ARG A 140 7.48 -12.57 11.80
CA ARG A 140 8.85 -13.13 11.77
C ARG A 140 9.67 -12.67 10.54
N ALA A 141 9.04 -12.28 9.46
CA ALA A 141 9.69 -11.86 8.21
C ALA A 141 9.92 -10.35 8.12
N GLN A 142 9.25 -9.53 8.94
CA GLN A 142 9.30 -8.06 8.84
C GLN A 142 10.73 -7.51 8.75
N ARG A 143 11.63 -8.02 9.58
CA ARG A 143 13.03 -7.54 9.60
C ARG A 143 13.76 -7.89 8.32
N ALA A 144 13.59 -9.12 7.81
CA ALA A 144 14.24 -9.55 6.57
C ALA A 144 13.69 -8.78 5.36
N VAL A 145 12.36 -8.66 5.28
CA VAL A 145 11.68 -7.87 4.24
C VAL A 145 12.13 -6.42 4.27
N GLY A 146 12.17 -5.80 5.46
CA GLY A 146 12.60 -4.41 5.60
C GLY A 146 14.03 -4.17 5.13
N ASN A 147 14.96 -5.03 5.52
CA ASN A 147 16.34 -4.94 5.09
C ASN A 147 16.48 -5.13 3.57
N ALA A 148 15.80 -6.13 3.01
CA ALA A 148 15.84 -6.41 1.57
C ALA A 148 15.28 -5.23 0.74
N MET A 149 14.20 -4.59 1.19
CA MET A 149 13.65 -3.40 0.53
C MET A 149 14.60 -2.20 0.60
N LEU A 150 15.26 -2.01 1.76
CA LEU A 150 16.24 -0.94 1.95
C LEU A 150 17.45 -1.14 1.05
N ASP A 151 18.07 -2.32 1.12
CA ASP A 151 19.25 -2.69 0.32
C ASP A 151 18.96 -2.57 -1.18
N ALA A 152 17.76 -2.95 -1.62
CA ALA A 152 17.35 -2.85 -3.02
C ALA A 152 17.29 -1.39 -3.51
N PHE A 153 16.75 -0.47 -2.72
CA PHE A 153 16.77 0.97 -3.05
C PHE A 153 18.20 1.52 -3.03
N GLU A 154 19.01 1.19 -2.01
CA GLU A 154 20.38 1.67 -1.89
C GLU A 154 21.25 1.16 -3.05
N ASN A 155 21.11 -0.12 -3.44
CA ASN A 155 21.78 -0.69 -4.60
C ASN A 155 21.37 -0.03 -5.92
N HIS A 156 20.17 0.56 -5.95
CA HIS A 156 19.67 1.35 -7.08
C HIS A 156 20.08 2.83 -7.00
N GLY A 157 20.87 3.20 -6.01
CA GLY A 157 21.38 4.57 -5.81
C GLY A 157 20.39 5.52 -5.11
N THR A 158 19.34 5.00 -4.52
CA THR A 158 18.31 5.79 -3.82
C THR A 158 18.37 5.51 -2.32
N GLN A 159 18.56 6.54 -1.50
CA GLN A 159 18.44 6.40 -0.05
C GLN A 159 16.98 6.17 0.35
N ALA A 160 16.75 5.36 1.38
CA ALA A 160 15.42 5.04 1.86
C ALA A 160 15.38 4.90 3.39
N ARG A 161 14.16 4.92 3.94
CA ARG A 161 13.91 4.63 5.37
C ARG A 161 12.89 3.52 5.49
N VAL A 162 13.15 2.59 6.39
CA VAL A 162 12.27 1.45 6.64
C VAL A 162 11.56 1.61 7.98
N TYR A 163 10.28 1.33 7.98
CA TYR A 163 9.43 1.27 9.15
C TYR A 163 8.79 -0.11 9.24
N GLN A 164 9.14 -0.87 10.28
CA GLN A 164 8.44 -2.10 10.66
C GLN A 164 7.24 -1.69 11.50
N THR A 165 6.05 -2.03 11.07
CA THR A 165 4.82 -1.57 11.69
C THR A 165 3.72 -2.62 11.57
N LYS A 166 2.53 -2.29 12.02
CA LYS A 166 1.30 -3.05 11.79
C LYS A 166 0.12 -2.10 11.60
N ILE A 167 -1.02 -2.64 11.25
CA ILE A 167 -2.27 -1.88 11.20
C ILE A 167 -2.45 -1.14 12.54
N GLY A 168 -2.60 0.18 12.45
CA GLY A 168 -2.62 1.07 13.60
C GLY A 168 -4.00 1.21 14.25
N ARG A 169 -4.00 1.61 15.51
CA ARG A 169 -5.22 2.06 16.19
C ARG A 169 -5.53 3.49 15.78
N GLY A 170 -6.82 3.85 15.76
CA GLY A 170 -7.27 5.21 15.44
C GLY A 170 -6.83 6.26 16.45
N ALA A 171 -7.21 7.50 16.17
CA ALA A 171 -6.99 8.62 17.07
C ALA A 171 -7.63 8.38 18.44
N ARG A 172 -6.93 8.77 19.51
CA ARG A 172 -7.39 8.62 20.89
C ARG A 172 -6.95 9.81 21.72
N ILE A 173 -7.77 10.14 22.72
CA ILE A 173 -7.39 11.09 23.78
C ILE A 173 -6.50 10.32 24.76
N LEU A 174 -5.37 10.89 25.15
CA LEU A 174 -4.42 10.33 26.13
C LEU A 174 -4.82 10.73 27.54
#